data_94dca985dcf489658156a9c7402de497
#
_entry.id   94dca985dcf489658156a9c7402de497
#
_cell.length_a   1.000
_cell.length_b   1.000
_cell.length_c   1.000
_cell.angle_alpha   90.00
_cell.angle_beta   90.00
_cell.angle_gamma   90.00
#
_symmetry.space_group_name_H-M   'P 1'
#
loop_
_entity.id
_entity.type
_entity.pdbx_description
1 polymer ?
#
loop_
_entity_poly.entity_id
_entity_poly.type
_entity_poly.pdbx_seq_one_letter_code
_entity_poly.pdbx_strand_id
1 'polypeptide(L)'
;YASMYNVVDSFDTHARIPEHFAAVDAAAKKAGKVSLISCGWDPGMFSLNRLYANCVLPEGKDYTFWGKGVSQGHSDAVRRIEGVKDCRQYTIPVEKAVEAVRSGSNPELTTREKHTRECFVVAEEGADLAKIENEIKTMPNYFSDYDTTVHFIIEEEMKRDHSGLPHGGMVIRTGVTGMEKEHKHVIE
;
A
#
# COMPACT_ATOMS: atom_id res chain seq x y z
N TYR A 1 -7.88 -22.34 10.72
CA TYR A 1 -6.89 -23.15 9.97
C TYR A 1 -5.67 -23.47 10.82
N ALA A 2 -5.09 -22.52 11.59
CA ALA A 2 -3.91 -22.74 12.42
C ALA A 2 -4.04 -23.87 13.46
N SER A 3 -5.26 -24.23 13.85
CA SER A 3 -5.54 -25.38 14.71
C SER A 3 -5.54 -26.75 13.98
N MET A 4 -5.43 -26.75 12.66
CA MET A 4 -5.51 -27.98 11.84
C MET A 4 -4.28 -28.16 10.95
N TYR A 5 -3.72 -27.06 10.44
CA TYR A 5 -2.65 -27.07 9.45
C TYR A 5 -1.47 -26.16 9.84
N ASN A 6 -0.31 -26.40 9.24
CA ASN A 6 0.70 -25.36 9.14
C ASN A 6 0.19 -24.30 8.15
N VAL A 7 0.31 -23.02 8.49
CA VAL A 7 -0.33 -21.92 7.75
C VAL A 7 0.70 -20.86 7.39
N VAL A 8 0.54 -20.30 6.19
CA VAL A 8 1.15 -19.02 5.80
C VAL A 8 0.01 -18.10 5.42
N ASP A 9 -0.03 -16.89 5.99
CA ASP A 9 -1.01 -15.89 5.63
C ASP A 9 -0.37 -14.55 5.25
N SER A 10 -1.15 -13.69 4.60
CA SER A 10 -0.75 -12.35 4.18
C SER A 10 -1.60 -11.27 4.89
N PHE A 11 -1.98 -11.49 6.13
CA PHE A 11 -2.75 -10.52 6.91
C PHE A 11 -2.05 -9.15 6.95
N ASP A 12 -2.73 -8.08 6.54
CA ASP A 12 -2.14 -6.77 6.27
C ASP A 12 -2.79 -5.60 7.05
N THR A 13 -3.76 -5.87 7.90
CA THR A 13 -4.34 -4.83 8.75
C THR A 13 -3.37 -4.46 9.88
N HIS A 14 -2.43 -3.55 9.60
CA HIS A 14 -1.28 -3.23 10.45
C HIS A 14 -1.65 -3.01 11.91
N ALA A 15 -2.68 -2.22 12.20
CA ALA A 15 -3.14 -1.93 13.55
C ALA A 15 -3.59 -3.18 14.33
N ARG A 16 -3.96 -4.27 13.64
CA ARG A 16 -4.47 -5.51 14.21
C ARG A 16 -3.49 -6.67 14.15
N ILE A 17 -2.27 -6.47 13.66
CA ILE A 17 -1.26 -7.53 13.60
C ILE A 17 -0.97 -8.13 14.99
N PRO A 18 -0.82 -7.36 16.07
CA PRO A 18 -0.60 -7.95 17.40
C PRO A 18 -1.74 -8.86 17.88
N GLU A 19 -2.99 -8.46 17.62
CA GLU A 19 -4.18 -9.26 17.93
C GLU A 19 -4.20 -10.56 17.11
N HIS A 20 -3.97 -10.44 15.79
CA HIS A 20 -3.91 -11.57 14.88
C HIS A 20 -2.80 -12.56 15.28
N PHE A 21 -1.61 -12.05 15.60
CA PHE A 21 -0.49 -12.86 16.07
C PHE A 21 -0.88 -13.66 17.31
N ALA A 22 -1.45 -13.01 18.33
CA ALA A 22 -1.82 -13.68 19.58
C ALA A 22 -2.83 -14.81 19.36
N ALA A 23 -3.83 -14.58 18.50
CA ALA A 23 -4.84 -15.58 18.20
C ALA A 23 -4.27 -16.78 17.42
N VAL A 24 -3.45 -16.52 16.40
CA VAL A 24 -2.83 -17.56 15.57
C VAL A 24 -1.79 -18.37 16.37
N ASP A 25 -0.95 -17.69 17.16
CA ASP A 25 0.07 -18.33 18.02
C ASP A 25 -0.56 -19.29 19.03
N ALA A 26 -1.62 -18.86 19.72
CA ALA A 26 -2.34 -19.71 20.68
C ALA A 26 -2.95 -20.95 20.00
N ALA A 27 -3.56 -20.78 18.84
CA ALA A 27 -4.16 -21.88 18.09
C ALA A 27 -3.11 -22.88 17.56
N ALA A 28 -2.02 -22.37 16.99
CA ALA A 28 -0.92 -23.18 16.45
C ALA A 28 -0.19 -23.94 17.57
N LYS A 29 0.16 -23.30 18.66
CA LYS A 29 0.80 -23.95 19.84
C LYS A 29 -0.06 -25.07 20.39
N LYS A 30 -1.35 -24.82 20.59
CA LYS A 30 -2.28 -25.84 21.10
C LYS A 30 -2.36 -27.08 20.18
N ALA A 31 -2.22 -26.88 18.88
CA ALA A 31 -2.31 -27.95 17.88
C ALA A 31 -0.95 -28.56 17.48
N GLY A 32 0.17 -28.08 18.02
CA GLY A 32 1.50 -28.51 17.61
C GLY A 32 1.80 -28.16 16.14
N LYS A 33 1.31 -27.01 15.66
CA LYS A 33 1.46 -26.52 14.29
C LYS A 33 2.36 -25.29 14.23
N VAL A 34 2.80 -24.95 13.02
CA VAL A 34 3.59 -23.76 12.71
C VAL A 34 2.75 -22.81 11.88
N SER A 35 2.82 -21.53 12.20
CA SER A 35 2.18 -20.48 11.39
C SER A 35 3.15 -19.34 11.14
N LEU A 36 3.20 -18.90 9.89
CA LEU A 36 3.90 -17.69 9.45
C LEU A 36 2.86 -16.68 9.04
N ILE A 37 2.77 -15.57 9.75
CA ILE A 37 1.76 -14.54 9.50
C ILE A 37 2.34 -13.35 8.73
N SER A 38 1.45 -12.57 8.12
CA SER A 38 1.78 -11.27 7.48
C SER A 38 2.90 -11.38 6.43
N CYS A 39 2.88 -12.46 5.66
CA CYS A 39 3.88 -12.77 4.64
C CYS A 39 3.46 -12.23 3.26
N GLY A 40 3.43 -10.91 3.15
CA GLY A 40 3.03 -10.18 1.94
C GLY A 40 4.08 -9.19 1.46
N TRP A 41 3.63 -8.09 0.88
CA TRP A 41 4.49 -6.98 0.48
C TRP A 41 4.84 -6.11 1.68
N ASP A 42 3.83 -5.53 2.33
CA ASP A 42 3.97 -4.77 3.57
C ASP A 42 2.71 -4.93 4.44
N PRO A 43 2.77 -5.69 5.48
CA PRO A 43 3.98 -6.34 6.02
C PRO A 43 4.49 -7.51 5.17
N GLY A 44 5.80 -7.74 5.23
CA GLY A 44 6.49 -8.83 4.52
C GLY A 44 7.78 -8.36 3.86
N MET A 45 7.88 -8.41 2.53
CA MET A 45 9.10 -8.12 1.79
C MET A 45 9.64 -6.71 2.09
N PHE A 46 8.81 -5.68 2.10
CA PHE A 46 9.26 -4.33 2.40
C PHE A 46 9.69 -4.14 3.86
N SER A 47 9.09 -4.90 4.78
CA SER A 47 9.57 -4.92 6.17
C SER A 47 11.01 -5.43 6.26
N LEU A 48 11.33 -6.50 5.49
CA LEU A 48 12.70 -7.03 5.40
C LEU A 48 13.63 -6.05 4.71
N ASN A 49 13.21 -5.41 3.62
CA ASN A 49 14.02 -4.41 2.92
C ASN A 49 14.39 -3.24 3.84
N ARG A 50 13.44 -2.74 4.63
CA ARG A 50 13.71 -1.69 5.63
C ARG A 50 14.68 -2.18 6.71
N LEU A 51 14.54 -3.42 7.17
CA LEU A 51 15.45 -4.01 8.15
C LEU A 51 16.87 -4.11 7.61
N TYR A 52 17.06 -4.63 6.38
CA TYR A 52 18.36 -4.70 5.74
C TYR A 52 18.99 -3.33 5.50
N ALA A 53 18.20 -2.39 4.99
CA ALA A 53 18.66 -1.02 4.79
C ALA A 53 19.08 -0.35 6.11
N ASN A 54 18.36 -0.61 7.20
CA ASN A 54 18.74 -0.15 8.53
C ASN A 54 20.03 -0.79 9.04
N CYS A 55 20.27 -2.07 8.77
CA CYS A 55 21.54 -2.73 9.14
C CYS A 55 22.74 -2.14 8.39
N VAL A 56 22.56 -1.77 7.12
CA VAL A 56 23.61 -1.18 6.28
C VAL A 56 23.85 0.29 6.60
N LEU A 57 22.79 1.03 6.89
CA LEU A 57 22.82 2.47 7.15
C LEU A 57 21.99 2.79 8.40
N PRO A 58 22.53 2.52 9.62
CA PRO A 58 21.76 2.64 10.86
C PRO A 58 21.22 4.05 11.13
N GLU A 59 22.02 5.07 10.86
CA GLU A 59 21.61 6.46 11.00
C GLU A 59 20.90 6.96 9.75
N GLY A 60 19.58 6.75 9.67
CA GLY A 60 18.82 7.10 8.49
C GLY A 60 17.31 7.07 8.68
N LYS A 61 16.61 7.43 7.61
CA LYS A 61 15.16 7.49 7.53
C LYS A 61 14.66 6.68 6.34
N ASP A 62 13.62 5.88 6.57
CA ASP A 62 12.99 5.07 5.52
C ASP A 62 11.81 5.81 4.89
N TYR A 63 11.71 5.69 3.58
CA TYR A 63 10.57 6.14 2.79
C TYR A 63 10.05 4.96 1.98
N THR A 64 8.76 4.71 2.07
CA THR A 64 8.10 3.70 1.24
C THR A 64 7.19 4.40 0.25
N PHE A 65 7.36 4.09 -1.02
CA PHE A 65 6.50 4.52 -2.12
C PHE A 65 5.86 3.31 -2.78
N TRP A 66 4.54 3.38 -2.96
CA TRP A 66 3.74 2.35 -3.59
C TRP A 66 3.42 2.70 -5.03
N GLY A 67 3.47 1.72 -5.90
CA GLY A 67 3.04 1.85 -7.30
C GLY A 67 4.20 2.15 -8.28
N LYS A 68 3.89 2.50 -9.49
CA LYS A 68 2.51 2.56 -10.00
C LYS A 68 1.89 1.17 -9.95
N GLY A 69 0.76 0.99 -9.24
CA GLY A 69 0.16 -0.33 -9.10
C GLY A 69 -1.27 -0.32 -8.58
N VAL A 70 -1.98 -1.39 -8.89
CA VAL A 70 -3.37 -1.61 -8.45
C VAL A 70 -3.40 -2.02 -6.98
N SER A 71 -4.24 -1.36 -6.18
CA SER A 71 -4.58 -1.83 -4.85
C SER A 71 -5.90 -2.60 -4.87
N GLN A 72 -5.84 -3.88 -4.58
CA GLN A 72 -7.03 -4.74 -4.54
C GLN A 72 -7.98 -4.34 -3.43
N GLY A 73 -7.48 -4.08 -2.23
CA GLY A 73 -8.31 -3.68 -1.09
C GLY A 73 -9.04 -2.36 -1.32
N HIS A 74 -8.37 -1.36 -1.92
CA HIS A 74 -9.00 -0.08 -2.27
C HIS A 74 -10.00 -0.23 -3.41
N SER A 75 -9.67 -1.02 -4.43
CA SER A 75 -10.60 -1.34 -5.52
C SER A 75 -11.87 -2.03 -5.00
N ASP A 76 -11.70 -2.96 -4.04
CA ASP A 76 -12.81 -3.66 -3.41
C ASP A 76 -13.69 -2.73 -2.55
N ALA A 77 -13.08 -1.79 -1.82
CA ALA A 77 -13.82 -0.79 -1.07
C ALA A 77 -14.70 0.07 -1.97
N VAL A 78 -14.20 0.50 -3.12
CA VAL A 78 -14.99 1.26 -4.11
C VAL A 78 -16.11 0.41 -4.71
N ARG A 79 -15.87 -0.86 -5.03
CA ARG A 79 -16.92 -1.76 -5.55
C ARG A 79 -18.10 -1.99 -4.61
N ARG A 80 -17.96 -1.66 -3.32
CA ARG A 80 -19.05 -1.75 -2.34
C ARG A 80 -19.94 -0.51 -2.29
N ILE A 81 -19.59 0.55 -3.01
CA ILE A 81 -20.42 1.75 -3.13
C ILE A 81 -21.62 1.42 -4.02
N GLU A 82 -22.81 1.84 -3.59
CA GLU A 82 -24.04 1.66 -4.35
C GLU A 82 -23.92 2.30 -5.74
N GLY A 83 -24.29 1.56 -6.80
CA GLY A 83 -24.20 2.01 -8.18
C GLY A 83 -22.82 1.80 -8.83
N VAL A 84 -21.87 1.17 -8.15
CA VAL A 84 -20.58 0.79 -8.71
C VAL A 84 -20.60 -0.69 -9.14
N LYS A 85 -20.34 -0.95 -10.41
CA LYS A 85 -20.26 -2.28 -11.00
C LYS A 85 -18.85 -2.89 -10.93
N ASP A 86 -17.82 -2.12 -11.25
CA ASP A 86 -16.40 -2.52 -11.13
C ASP A 86 -15.50 -1.31 -10.87
N CYS A 87 -14.33 -1.57 -10.32
CA CYS A 87 -13.31 -0.54 -10.07
C CYS A 87 -11.90 -1.13 -10.12
N ARG A 88 -10.98 -0.31 -10.65
CA ARG A 88 -9.53 -0.46 -10.47
C ARG A 88 -8.97 0.83 -9.89
N GLN A 89 -8.37 0.71 -8.72
CA GLN A 89 -7.69 1.82 -8.07
C GLN A 89 -6.18 1.67 -8.21
N TYR A 90 -5.54 2.72 -8.71
CA TYR A 90 -4.08 2.81 -8.81
C TYR A 90 -3.52 3.76 -7.77
N THR A 91 -2.50 3.31 -7.06
CA THR A 91 -1.65 4.17 -6.24
C THR A 91 -0.44 4.58 -7.07
N ILE A 92 -0.15 5.88 -7.10
CA ILE A 92 0.87 6.47 -7.95
C ILE A 92 1.80 7.32 -7.09
N PRO A 93 3.10 7.01 -7.03
CA PRO A 93 4.05 7.86 -6.32
C PRO A 93 4.18 9.23 -7.00
N VAL A 94 4.28 10.26 -6.19
CA VAL A 94 4.55 11.63 -6.67
C VAL A 94 6.04 11.74 -6.98
N GLU A 95 6.37 11.87 -8.27
CA GLU A 95 7.77 11.86 -8.75
C GLU A 95 8.65 12.89 -8.02
N LYS A 96 8.14 14.11 -7.82
CA LYS A 96 8.84 15.15 -7.08
C LYS A 96 9.22 14.72 -5.65
N ALA A 97 8.38 13.94 -4.98
CA ALA A 97 8.66 13.42 -3.66
C ALA A 97 9.74 12.32 -3.70
N VAL A 98 9.67 11.45 -4.69
CA VAL A 98 10.68 10.40 -4.92
C VAL A 98 12.05 11.04 -5.19
N GLU A 99 12.11 12.02 -6.10
CA GLU A 99 13.35 12.75 -6.42
C GLU A 99 13.91 13.50 -5.21
N ALA A 100 13.06 14.14 -4.42
CA ALA A 100 13.49 14.81 -3.19
C ALA A 100 14.13 13.83 -2.20
N VAL A 101 13.57 12.64 -2.05
CA VAL A 101 14.16 11.59 -1.19
C VAL A 101 15.47 11.08 -1.78
N ARG A 102 15.53 10.79 -3.08
CA ARG A 102 16.73 10.34 -3.79
C ARG A 102 17.88 11.35 -3.74
N SER A 103 17.58 12.63 -3.61
CA SER A 103 18.60 13.66 -3.41
C SER A 103 19.26 13.63 -2.02
N GLY A 104 18.78 12.80 -1.11
CA GLY A 104 19.25 12.74 0.27
C GLY A 104 18.82 13.92 1.15
N SER A 105 17.80 14.68 0.74
CA SER A 105 17.34 15.88 1.47
C SER A 105 16.53 15.58 2.74
N ASN A 106 16.16 14.32 2.97
CA ASN A 106 15.34 13.87 4.12
C ASN A 106 14.04 14.68 4.33
N PRO A 107 13.18 14.84 3.32
CA PRO A 107 11.99 15.67 3.45
C PRO A 107 11.00 15.05 4.46
N GLU A 108 10.27 15.89 5.18
CA GLU A 108 9.03 15.47 5.81
C GLU A 108 7.94 15.49 4.75
N LEU A 109 7.28 14.32 4.55
CA LEU A 109 6.27 14.13 3.52
C LEU A 109 4.99 13.59 4.16
N THR A 110 3.91 14.29 3.90
CA THR A 110 2.56 13.81 4.21
C THR A 110 2.16 12.69 3.25
N THR A 111 1.10 11.97 3.60
CA THR A 111 0.51 10.95 2.74
C THR A 111 0.17 11.49 1.35
N ARG A 112 -0.43 12.67 1.29
CA ARG A 112 -0.83 13.38 0.07
C ARG A 112 0.36 13.79 -0.81
N GLU A 113 1.45 14.20 -0.19
CA GLU A 113 2.67 14.55 -0.92
C GLU A 113 3.42 13.35 -1.48
N LYS A 114 3.23 12.17 -0.90
CA LYS A 114 3.89 10.94 -1.37
C LYS A 114 3.17 10.25 -2.52
N HIS A 115 1.83 10.26 -2.50
CA HIS A 115 1.04 9.48 -3.45
C HIS A 115 -0.22 10.22 -3.88
N THR A 116 -0.58 10.02 -5.14
CA THR A 116 -1.91 10.28 -5.68
C THR A 116 -2.66 8.97 -5.91
N ARG A 117 -3.97 9.07 -6.11
CA ARG A 117 -4.83 7.93 -6.42
C ARG A 117 -5.64 8.19 -7.67
N GLU A 118 -5.72 7.19 -8.52
CA GLU A 118 -6.62 7.16 -9.67
C GLU A 118 -7.57 5.98 -9.56
N CYS A 119 -8.87 6.25 -9.66
CA CYS A 119 -9.92 5.25 -9.67
C CYS A 119 -10.56 5.21 -11.05
N PHE A 120 -10.51 4.08 -11.72
CA PHE A 120 -11.28 3.80 -12.92
C PHE A 120 -12.51 3.01 -12.52
N VAL A 121 -13.68 3.58 -12.74
CA VAL A 121 -14.95 3.10 -12.20
C VAL A 121 -15.92 2.80 -13.33
N VAL A 122 -16.48 1.61 -13.33
CA VAL A 122 -17.65 1.26 -14.14
C VAL A 122 -18.88 1.43 -13.25
N ALA A 123 -19.74 2.37 -13.58
CA ALA A 123 -20.98 2.60 -12.86
C ALA A 123 -22.13 1.77 -13.47
N GLU A 124 -23.15 1.50 -12.65
CA GLU A 124 -24.41 0.93 -13.12
C GLU A 124 -25.17 1.96 -13.96
N GLU A 125 -26.06 1.48 -14.84
CA GLU A 125 -26.91 2.36 -15.64
C GLU A 125 -27.82 3.21 -14.76
N GLY A 126 -27.80 4.52 -14.98
CA GLY A 126 -28.62 5.48 -14.20
C GLY A 126 -28.05 5.81 -12.82
N ALA A 127 -26.86 5.33 -12.45
CA ALA A 127 -26.24 5.68 -11.19
C ALA A 127 -25.86 7.17 -11.09
N ASP A 128 -25.93 7.73 -9.90
CA ASP A 128 -25.49 9.11 -9.62
C ASP A 128 -23.95 9.18 -9.52
N LEU A 129 -23.32 9.55 -10.64
CA LEU A 129 -21.86 9.62 -10.73
C LEU A 129 -21.26 10.63 -9.77
N ALA A 130 -21.94 11.76 -9.51
CA ALA A 130 -21.45 12.77 -8.58
C ALA A 130 -21.46 12.27 -7.13
N LYS A 131 -22.51 11.52 -6.76
CA LYS A 131 -22.60 10.86 -5.45
C LYS A 131 -21.46 9.84 -5.30
N ILE A 132 -21.24 8.96 -6.29
CA ILE A 132 -20.17 7.96 -6.26
C ILE A 132 -18.80 8.62 -6.14
N GLU A 133 -18.50 9.64 -6.94
CA GLU A 133 -17.23 10.36 -6.89
C GLU A 133 -16.99 10.97 -5.51
N ASN A 134 -18.01 11.60 -4.94
CA ASN A 134 -17.90 12.19 -3.60
C ASN A 134 -17.68 11.13 -2.53
N GLU A 135 -18.40 10.01 -2.56
CA GLU A 135 -18.22 8.91 -1.61
C GLU A 135 -16.81 8.30 -1.69
N ILE A 136 -16.25 8.17 -2.90
CA ILE A 136 -14.86 7.73 -3.07
C ILE A 136 -13.92 8.73 -2.41
N LYS A 137 -13.96 10.00 -2.82
CA LYS A 137 -13.00 11.02 -2.37
C LYS A 137 -13.03 11.29 -0.87
N THR A 138 -14.18 11.09 -0.23
CA THR A 138 -14.35 11.31 1.21
C THR A 138 -14.24 10.05 2.07
N MET A 139 -14.01 8.87 1.46
CA MET A 139 -13.95 7.59 2.17
C MET A 139 -12.79 7.58 3.19
N PRO A 140 -13.10 7.46 4.50
CA PRO A 140 -12.08 7.44 5.55
C PRO A 140 -11.14 6.23 5.41
N ASN A 141 -9.88 6.41 5.79
CA ASN A 141 -8.82 5.40 5.77
C ASN A 141 -8.41 4.90 4.38
N TYR A 142 -9.10 5.29 3.31
CA TYR A 142 -8.81 4.87 1.95
C TYR A 142 -8.42 6.02 1.04
N PHE A 143 -9.24 7.10 1.00
CA PHE A 143 -9.09 8.15 0.00
C PHE A 143 -9.04 9.58 0.56
N SER A 144 -9.64 9.83 1.73
CA SER A 144 -9.77 11.19 2.30
C SER A 144 -8.43 11.93 2.48
N ASP A 145 -7.34 11.19 2.70
CA ASP A 145 -6.00 11.74 2.91
C ASP A 145 -5.16 11.86 1.64
N TYR A 146 -5.77 11.63 0.47
CA TYR A 146 -5.09 11.63 -0.82
C TYR A 146 -5.73 12.58 -1.83
N ASP A 147 -4.95 13.04 -2.81
CA ASP A 147 -5.49 13.61 -4.03
C ASP A 147 -5.95 12.45 -4.92
N THR A 148 -7.27 12.36 -5.08
CA THR A 148 -7.92 11.26 -5.80
C THR A 148 -8.63 11.78 -7.04
N THR A 149 -8.31 11.19 -8.18
CA THR A 149 -9.02 11.39 -9.45
C THR A 149 -9.91 10.18 -9.73
N VAL A 150 -11.15 10.43 -10.12
CA VAL A 150 -12.11 9.38 -10.49
C VAL A 150 -12.43 9.51 -11.97
N HIS A 151 -12.27 8.42 -12.70
CA HIS A 151 -12.58 8.28 -14.12
C HIS A 151 -13.74 7.30 -14.26
N PHE A 152 -14.86 7.74 -14.80
CA PHE A 152 -15.94 6.84 -15.16
C PHE A 152 -15.71 6.32 -16.58
N ILE A 153 -15.65 5.00 -16.72
CA ILE A 153 -15.34 4.29 -17.97
C ILE A 153 -16.36 3.17 -18.21
N ILE A 154 -16.40 2.66 -19.42
CA ILE A 154 -17.24 1.51 -19.78
C ILE A 154 -16.52 0.17 -19.52
N GLU A 155 -17.28 -0.93 -19.48
CA GLU A 155 -16.72 -2.27 -19.20
C GLU A 155 -15.67 -2.70 -20.23
N GLU A 156 -15.84 -2.33 -21.49
CA GLU A 156 -14.92 -2.64 -22.57
C GLU A 156 -13.56 -1.99 -22.33
N GLU A 157 -13.55 -0.73 -21.89
CA GLU A 157 -12.32 -0.01 -21.51
C GLU A 157 -11.67 -0.64 -20.28
N MET A 158 -12.48 -0.98 -19.27
CA MET A 158 -11.98 -1.69 -18.08
C MET A 158 -11.28 -2.99 -18.46
N LYS A 159 -11.86 -3.79 -19.34
CA LYS A 159 -11.29 -5.06 -19.81
C LYS A 159 -10.06 -4.86 -20.68
N ARG A 160 -10.07 -3.88 -21.57
CA ARG A 160 -8.96 -3.60 -22.50
C ARG A 160 -7.75 -3.02 -21.79
N ASP A 161 -7.95 -2.01 -20.94
CA ASP A 161 -6.87 -1.15 -20.45
C ASP A 161 -6.49 -1.44 -18.99
N HIS A 162 -7.40 -2.06 -18.21
CA HIS A 162 -7.26 -2.27 -16.78
C HIS A 162 -7.40 -3.73 -16.33
N SER A 163 -7.29 -4.68 -17.24
CA SER A 163 -7.35 -6.13 -16.93
C SER A 163 -6.11 -6.63 -16.19
N GLY A 164 -4.96 -5.99 -16.41
CA GLY A 164 -3.74 -6.28 -15.70
C GLY A 164 -3.83 -5.84 -14.23
N LEU A 165 -3.01 -6.48 -13.39
CA LEU A 165 -2.90 -6.16 -11.97
C LEU A 165 -1.43 -5.78 -11.67
N PRO A 166 -0.91 -4.68 -12.26
CA PRO A 166 0.45 -4.27 -11.99
C PRO A 166 0.61 -3.99 -10.50
N HIS A 167 1.71 -4.46 -9.94
CA HIS A 167 2.04 -4.27 -8.54
C HIS A 167 3.48 -3.83 -8.43
N GLY A 168 3.77 -2.86 -7.58
CA GLY A 168 5.10 -2.34 -7.45
C GLY A 168 5.23 -1.39 -6.27
N GLY A 169 6.48 -1.06 -5.99
CA GLY A 169 6.83 -0.10 -4.96
C GLY A 169 8.33 -0.09 -4.73
N MET A 170 8.77 0.84 -3.91
CA MET A 170 10.16 1.00 -3.54
C MET A 170 10.30 1.40 -2.07
N VAL A 171 11.38 0.95 -1.47
CA VAL A 171 11.83 1.41 -0.16
C VAL A 171 13.13 2.17 -0.40
N ILE A 172 13.16 3.45 -0.03
CA ILE A 172 14.36 4.28 -0.12
C ILE A 172 14.77 4.62 1.30
N ARG A 173 16.02 4.31 1.64
CA ARG A 173 16.63 4.75 2.90
C ARG A 173 17.66 5.82 2.62
N THR A 174 17.49 6.95 3.26
CA THR A 174 18.49 8.02 3.28
C THR A 174 19.18 8.03 4.63
N GLY A 175 20.44 8.37 4.67
CA GLY A 175 21.16 8.43 5.94
C GLY A 175 22.55 9.05 5.81
N VAL A 176 23.27 9.04 6.89
CA VAL A 176 24.59 9.67 7.00
C VAL A 176 25.62 8.74 7.63
N THR A 177 26.88 8.92 7.24
CA THR A 177 28.03 8.26 7.87
C THR A 177 29.14 9.29 8.09
N GLY A 178 30.21 8.87 8.75
CA GLY A 178 31.31 9.74 9.18
C GLY A 178 31.14 10.21 10.63
N MET A 179 32.21 10.62 11.26
CA MET A 179 32.21 11.04 12.67
C MET A 179 31.38 12.33 12.88
N GLU A 180 31.36 13.20 11.88
CA GLU A 180 30.60 14.47 11.87
C GLU A 180 29.34 14.36 10.98
N LYS A 181 28.95 13.13 10.55
CA LYS A 181 27.80 12.86 9.68
C LYS A 181 27.88 13.60 8.32
N GLU A 182 29.08 13.75 7.82
CA GLU A 182 29.39 14.53 6.61
C GLU A 182 29.09 13.81 5.30
N HIS A 183 28.98 12.46 5.35
CA HIS A 183 28.69 11.66 4.17
C HIS A 183 27.20 11.28 4.09
N LYS A 184 26.54 11.76 3.04
CA LYS A 184 25.14 11.42 2.76
C LYS A 184 25.05 10.20 1.85
N HIS A 185 24.11 9.30 2.17
CA HIS A 185 23.87 8.07 1.42
C HIS A 185 22.38 7.89 1.13
N VAL A 186 22.12 7.22 0.01
CA VAL A 186 20.79 6.78 -0.40
C VAL A 186 20.89 5.32 -0.81
N ILE A 187 20.00 4.48 -0.30
CA ILE A 187 19.86 3.06 -0.65
C ILE A 187 18.42 2.86 -1.15
N GLU A 188 18.27 2.25 -2.32
CA GLU A 188 16.97 1.94 -2.93
C GLU A 188 16.88 0.44 -3.26
#